data_ed9453b8d04480d039c9a9c74d3f92a7
#
_entry.id   ed9453b8d04480d039c9a9c74d3f92a7
#
_cell.length_a   1.000
_cell.length_b   1.000
_cell.length_c   1.000
_cell.angle_alpha   90.00
_cell.angle_beta   90.00
_cell.angle_gamma   90.00
#
_symmetry.space_group_name_H-M   'P 1'
#
loop_
_entity.id
_entity.type
_entity.pdbx_description
1 polymer ?
#
loop_
_entity_poly.entity_id
_entity_poly.type
_entity_poly.pdbx_seq_one_letter_code
_entity_poly.pdbx_strand_id
1 'polypeptide(L)'
;MDITLSVIKADIGGYVGHSETHPDLLARGEECMSKAKKNDLLVDYHVTKCGDDLQLIMTHQQGVDSERIHKLAWDTFVDCTQVAKKLKLHGAGQDLLSDAFSGNVKGMGPGVAEMEIKERTAETVIVAMADKTSSGAWNMPLYKIFADPFNTVGLVIAENMHRGFAFEVQDIKEHKKIIFNAPEEIYDMLVFIGAPSRFMIKAVYSRGSGEIAAVSSTQRLALIAGRYVGKDDPVCIVRSQGEFPAVGEVVEPFAAPILVEGWMRGSHMGPLMPVSVADSTPARFDGPXRVIALGFQLAAGKLVGPRDMFADISFDPARHEANEMANMMRRHGPFEPHRLPLEEMEYTTMPQVMKKLEKRFTPLX
;
A
#
# COMPACT_ATOMS: atom_id res chain seq x y z
N MET A 1 17.25 16.99 12.34
CA MET A 1 17.68 15.60 12.52
C MET A 1 17.35 14.82 11.24
N ASP A 2 18.28 14.01 10.80
CA ASP A 2 18.03 13.13 9.65
C ASP A 2 17.48 11.82 10.18
N ILE A 3 16.33 11.44 9.69
CA ILE A 3 15.61 10.26 10.16
C ILE A 3 15.13 9.44 8.96
N THR A 4 15.13 8.13 9.11
CA THR A 4 14.51 7.25 8.10
C THR A 4 13.20 6.73 8.67
N LEU A 5 12.14 6.82 7.88
CA LEU A 5 10.85 6.22 8.21
C LEU A 5 10.68 5.00 7.31
N SER A 6 10.58 3.84 7.92
CA SER A 6 10.40 2.57 7.21
C SER A 6 9.09 1.93 7.64
N VAL A 7 8.26 1.58 6.68
CA VAL A 7 7.05 0.81 6.93
C VAL A 7 7.20 -0.51 6.18
N ILE A 8 7.23 -1.60 6.92
CA ILE A 8 7.44 -2.94 6.35
C ILE A 8 6.30 -3.82 6.80
N LYS A 9 5.68 -4.50 5.84
CA LYS A 9 4.46 -5.27 6.10
C LYS A 9 4.59 -6.69 5.58
N ALA A 10 3.86 -7.62 6.19
CA ALA A 10 3.78 -8.99 5.70
C ALA A 10 2.50 -9.67 6.13
N ASP A 11 1.98 -10.52 5.26
CA ASP A 11 0.92 -11.46 5.58
C ASP A 11 1.58 -12.71 6.17
N ILE A 12 1.43 -12.89 7.47
CA ILE A 12 2.08 -13.98 8.20
C ILE A 12 1.08 -14.92 8.86
N GLY A 13 -0.20 -14.72 8.57
CA GLY A 13 -1.26 -15.60 9.07
C GLY A 13 -2.47 -14.82 9.52
N GLY A 14 -3.63 -15.23 9.05
CA GLY A 14 -4.89 -14.55 9.36
C GLY A 14 -5.91 -15.43 10.04
N TYR A 15 -6.95 -14.82 10.57
CA TYR A 15 -8.14 -15.44 11.11
C TYR A 15 -9.30 -14.44 11.03
N VAL A 16 -10.45 -14.83 10.71
CA VAL A 16 -10.94 -16.10 10.15
C VAL A 16 -10.59 -16.09 8.67
N GLY A 17 -9.82 -17.08 8.21
CA GLY A 17 -9.30 -17.05 6.85
C GLY A 17 -8.37 -15.84 6.68
N HIS A 18 -8.53 -15.11 5.59
CA HIS A 18 -7.71 -13.93 5.26
C HIS A 18 -8.35 -12.62 5.72
N SER A 19 -8.97 -12.58 6.91
CA SER A 19 -9.69 -11.35 7.28
C SER A 19 -8.96 -10.47 8.28
N GLU A 20 -8.26 -11.05 9.25
CA GLU A 20 -7.69 -10.21 10.32
C GLU A 20 -6.36 -10.76 10.84
N THR A 21 -5.50 -9.87 11.30
CA THR A 21 -4.27 -10.20 12.04
C THR A 21 -4.64 -10.50 13.49
N HIS A 22 -4.25 -11.67 13.99
CA HIS A 22 -4.57 -12.07 15.36
C HIS A 22 -3.86 -11.17 16.39
N PRO A 23 -4.52 -10.82 17.51
CA PRO A 23 -3.87 -10.00 18.54
C PRO A 23 -2.54 -10.52 19.05
N ASP A 24 -2.34 -11.84 19.09
CA ASP A 24 -1.05 -12.40 19.55
C ASP A 24 0.07 -12.10 18.57
N LEU A 25 -0.22 -11.94 17.28
CA LEU A 25 0.79 -11.52 16.30
C LEU A 25 1.21 -10.07 16.54
N LEU A 26 0.22 -9.21 16.83
CA LEU A 26 0.50 -7.81 17.15
C LEU A 26 1.35 -7.72 18.42
N ALA A 27 1.00 -8.52 19.44
CA ALA A 27 1.75 -8.52 20.69
C ALA A 27 3.19 -8.98 20.48
N ARG A 28 3.41 -10.01 19.65
CA ARG A 28 4.76 -10.50 19.38
C ARG A 28 5.56 -9.46 18.59
N GLY A 29 4.94 -8.83 17.61
CA GLY A 29 5.58 -7.74 16.86
C GLY A 29 5.99 -6.61 17.80
N GLU A 30 5.11 -6.25 18.72
CA GLU A 30 5.39 -5.23 19.73
C GLU A 30 6.62 -5.59 20.58
N GLU A 31 6.74 -6.84 21.00
CA GLU A 31 7.90 -7.31 21.77
C GLU A 31 9.20 -7.12 20.98
N CYS A 32 9.18 -7.52 19.71
CA CYS A 32 10.38 -7.43 18.87
C CYS A 32 10.80 -5.98 18.64
N MET A 33 9.82 -5.12 18.38
CA MET A 33 10.09 -3.70 18.14
C MET A 33 10.57 -3.01 19.41
N SER A 34 9.98 -3.34 20.55
CA SER A 34 10.39 -2.79 21.85
C SER A 34 11.85 -3.14 22.14
N LYS A 35 12.23 -4.37 21.89
CA LYS A 35 13.62 -4.83 22.08
C LYS A 35 14.58 -4.04 21.17
N ALA A 36 14.20 -3.84 19.90
CA ALA A 36 15.03 -3.11 18.96
C ALA A 36 15.19 -1.65 19.38
N LYS A 37 14.15 -1.06 19.93
CA LYS A 37 14.21 0.32 20.44
C LYS A 37 15.14 0.40 21.67
N LYS A 38 15.04 -0.56 22.59
CA LYS A 38 15.91 -0.62 23.77
C LYS A 38 17.38 -0.80 23.38
N ASN A 39 17.65 -1.44 22.26
CA ASN A 39 19.01 -1.66 21.76
C ASN A 39 19.49 -0.54 20.84
N ASP A 40 18.75 0.55 20.76
CA ASP A 40 19.07 1.74 19.95
C ASP A 40 19.15 1.49 18.45
N LEU A 41 18.56 0.40 17.96
CA LEU A 41 18.44 0.18 16.52
C LEU A 41 17.31 1.04 15.95
N LEU A 42 16.23 1.18 16.71
CA LEU A 42 15.11 2.05 16.35
C LEU A 42 15.06 3.26 17.27
N VAL A 43 14.63 4.39 16.71
CA VAL A 43 14.29 5.58 17.51
C VAL A 43 12.90 5.37 18.11
N ASP A 44 11.93 4.94 17.28
CA ASP A 44 10.58 4.69 17.73
C ASP A 44 9.89 3.71 16.78
N TYR A 45 8.71 3.24 17.16
CA TYR A 45 7.95 2.32 16.36
C TYR A 45 6.46 2.37 16.70
N HIS A 46 5.67 1.85 15.78
CA HIS A 46 4.24 1.61 15.99
C HIS A 46 3.86 0.35 15.24
N VAL A 47 3.32 -0.65 15.93
CA VAL A 47 2.89 -1.91 15.33
C VAL A 47 1.38 -1.86 15.16
N THR A 48 0.91 -2.17 13.94
CA THR A 48 -0.52 -2.14 13.66
C THR A 48 -0.84 -3.19 12.60
N LYS A 49 -2.05 -3.13 12.09
CA LYS A 49 -2.54 -4.08 11.08
C LYS A 49 -3.38 -3.35 10.05
N CYS A 50 -3.48 -3.97 8.88
CA CYS A 50 -4.50 -3.62 7.89
C CYS A 50 -4.96 -4.94 7.30
N GLY A 51 -6.21 -5.32 7.58
CA GLY A 51 -6.66 -6.66 7.23
C GLY A 51 -5.85 -7.73 7.94
N ASP A 52 -5.35 -8.71 7.20
CA ASP A 52 -4.52 -9.77 7.76
C ASP A 52 -3.02 -9.50 7.63
N ASP A 53 -2.63 -8.28 7.27
CA ASP A 53 -1.23 -7.87 7.19
C ASP A 53 -0.76 -7.23 8.48
N LEU A 54 0.38 -7.72 8.99
CA LEU A 54 1.07 -7.10 10.11
C LEU A 54 1.92 -5.96 9.57
N GLN A 55 1.82 -4.79 10.20
CA GLN A 55 2.49 -3.57 9.75
C GLN A 55 3.47 -3.08 10.82
N LEU A 56 4.72 -2.89 10.43
CA LEU A 56 5.77 -2.36 11.31
C LEU A 56 6.14 -0.96 10.82
N ILE A 57 5.77 0.05 11.59
CA ILE A 57 6.12 1.44 11.30
C ILE A 57 7.32 1.78 12.19
N MET A 58 8.46 2.14 11.59
CA MET A 58 9.72 2.29 12.32
C MET A 58 10.43 3.56 11.94
N THR A 59 10.98 4.28 12.93
CA THR A 59 11.90 5.38 12.68
C THR A 59 13.28 4.99 13.18
N HIS A 60 14.30 5.39 12.42
CA HIS A 60 15.68 5.01 12.74
C HIS A 60 16.66 5.93 11.99
N GLN A 61 17.94 5.70 12.21
CA GLN A 61 18.99 6.49 11.57
C GLN A 61 19.92 5.62 10.71
N GLN A 62 19.39 4.50 10.19
CA GLN A 62 20.19 3.54 9.43
C GLN A 62 20.15 3.78 7.92
N GLY A 63 19.27 4.71 7.45
CA GLY A 63 19.10 4.96 6.02
C GLY A 63 18.13 3.99 5.36
N VAL A 64 17.77 4.27 4.11
CA VAL A 64 16.92 3.37 3.33
C VAL A 64 17.70 2.12 2.93
N ASP A 65 17.00 1.03 2.70
CA ASP A 65 17.56 -0.27 2.31
C ASP A 65 18.57 -0.80 3.31
N SER A 66 18.47 -0.42 4.59
CA SER A 66 19.38 -0.90 5.63
C SER A 66 19.21 -2.40 5.86
N GLU A 67 20.29 -3.15 5.71
CA GLU A 67 20.25 -4.59 5.98
C GLU A 67 19.85 -4.87 7.42
N ARG A 68 20.27 -4.01 8.36
CA ARG A 68 19.93 -4.20 9.78
C ARG A 68 18.43 -4.06 10.02
N ILE A 69 17.81 -3.06 9.41
CA ILE A 69 16.38 -2.81 9.57
C ILE A 69 15.56 -3.88 8.83
N HIS A 70 15.97 -4.24 7.62
CA HIS A 70 15.27 -5.26 6.85
C HIS A 70 15.38 -6.63 7.53
N LYS A 71 16.55 -6.91 8.13
CA LYS A 71 16.70 -8.15 8.89
C LYS A 71 15.85 -8.13 10.15
N LEU A 72 15.76 -6.99 10.84
CA LEU A 72 14.89 -6.86 12.01
C LEU A 72 13.44 -7.20 11.62
N ALA A 73 12.97 -6.65 10.52
CA ALA A 73 11.60 -6.92 10.05
C ALA A 73 11.44 -8.40 9.72
N TRP A 74 12.37 -8.98 8.97
CA TRP A 74 12.33 -10.39 8.60
C TRP A 74 12.29 -11.27 9.85
N ASP A 75 13.20 -11.04 10.80
CA ASP A 75 13.27 -11.84 12.03
C ASP A 75 11.98 -11.71 12.85
N THR A 76 11.40 -10.51 12.88
CA THR A 76 10.12 -10.27 13.56
C THR A 76 9.00 -11.09 12.90
N PHE A 77 8.93 -11.08 11.58
CA PHE A 77 7.92 -11.86 10.87
C PHE A 77 8.12 -13.35 11.05
N VAL A 78 9.37 -13.82 11.13
CA VAL A 78 9.67 -15.23 11.42
C VAL A 78 9.15 -15.60 12.81
N ASP A 79 9.45 -14.75 13.81
CA ASP A 79 8.97 -14.98 15.18
C ASP A 79 7.44 -15.03 15.22
N CYS A 80 6.78 -14.08 14.56
CA CYS A 80 5.32 -14.03 14.53
C CYS A 80 4.74 -15.24 13.80
N THR A 81 5.43 -15.74 12.77
CA THR A 81 4.99 -16.93 12.05
C THR A 81 4.95 -18.15 12.98
N GLN A 82 5.89 -18.25 13.93
CA GLN A 82 5.84 -19.36 14.90
C GLN A 82 4.56 -19.28 15.76
N VAL A 83 4.18 -18.07 16.15
CA VAL A 83 2.92 -17.86 16.88
C VAL A 83 1.74 -18.26 15.98
N ALA A 84 1.75 -17.82 14.72
CA ALA A 84 0.67 -18.13 13.78
C ALA A 84 0.51 -19.64 13.57
N LYS A 85 1.63 -20.36 13.46
CA LYS A 85 1.59 -21.82 13.28
C LYS A 85 1.04 -22.51 14.52
N LYS A 86 1.42 -22.04 15.70
CA LYS A 86 0.92 -22.59 16.96
C LYS A 86 -0.60 -22.45 17.09
N LEU A 87 -1.12 -21.31 16.62
CA LEU A 87 -2.56 -21.03 16.64
C LEU A 87 -3.28 -21.60 15.42
N LYS A 88 -2.55 -22.22 14.50
CA LYS A 88 -3.10 -22.78 13.26
C LYS A 88 -3.83 -21.72 12.43
N LEU A 89 -3.29 -20.52 12.38
CA LEU A 89 -3.86 -19.44 11.58
C LEU A 89 -3.75 -19.76 10.09
N HIS A 90 -4.68 -19.23 9.31
CA HIS A 90 -4.72 -19.46 7.89
C HIS A 90 -3.52 -18.76 7.21
N GLY A 91 -2.82 -19.48 6.34
CA GLY A 91 -1.69 -18.91 5.60
C GLY A 91 -0.50 -18.52 6.46
N ALA A 92 -0.25 -19.25 7.56
CA ALA A 92 0.84 -18.94 8.48
C ALA A 92 2.18 -18.93 7.75
N GLY A 93 2.85 -17.76 7.76
CA GLY A 93 4.13 -17.57 7.10
C GLY A 93 4.03 -17.35 5.60
N GLN A 94 2.87 -16.96 5.11
CA GLN A 94 2.61 -16.85 3.66
C GLN A 94 3.65 -16.01 2.93
N ASP A 95 3.99 -14.84 3.46
CA ASP A 95 4.94 -13.94 2.80
C ASP A 95 6.41 -14.35 2.99
N LEU A 96 6.68 -15.35 3.82
CA LEU A 96 8.06 -15.77 4.10
C LEU A 96 8.47 -17.03 3.35
N LEU A 97 7.49 -17.77 2.83
CA LEU A 97 7.74 -19.11 2.32
C LEU A 97 7.56 -19.19 0.82
N SER A 98 8.46 -19.90 0.19
CA SER A 98 8.33 -20.21 -1.23
C SER A 98 7.21 -21.23 -1.47
N ASP A 99 6.85 -21.99 -0.45
CA ASP A 99 5.84 -23.04 -0.57
C ASP A 99 4.44 -22.61 -0.13
N ALA A 100 4.29 -21.42 0.41
CA ALA A 100 2.97 -20.88 0.74
C ALA A 100 2.50 -19.92 -0.34
N PHE A 101 2.66 -20.34 -1.56
CA PHE A 101 2.46 -19.50 -2.73
C PHE A 101 0.98 -19.30 -3.07
N SER A 102 0.61 -18.07 -3.29
CA SER A 102 -0.77 -17.70 -3.63
C SER A 102 -1.05 -17.72 -5.13
N GLY A 103 -0.04 -17.95 -5.95
CA GLY A 103 -0.17 -17.89 -7.41
C GLY A 103 0.22 -16.53 -7.99
N ASN A 104 0.48 -15.56 -7.14
CA ASN A 104 0.81 -14.21 -7.54
C ASN A 104 2.21 -13.84 -7.06
N VAL A 105 3.11 -13.54 -8.00
CA VAL A 105 4.49 -13.17 -7.68
C VAL A 105 4.53 -11.95 -6.76
N LYS A 106 3.61 -11.01 -6.95
CA LYS A 106 3.53 -9.81 -6.12
C LYS A 106 3.25 -10.12 -4.65
N GLY A 107 2.58 -11.25 -4.39
CA GLY A 107 2.24 -11.64 -3.02
C GLY A 107 3.39 -12.22 -2.21
N MET A 108 4.56 -12.43 -2.81
CA MET A 108 5.68 -13.08 -2.14
C MET A 108 6.62 -12.05 -1.49
N GLY A 109 6.92 -12.26 -0.21
CA GLY A 109 7.88 -11.45 0.53
C GLY A 109 7.26 -10.20 1.15
N PRO A 110 7.87 -9.72 2.25
CA PRO A 110 7.40 -8.49 2.88
C PRO A 110 7.53 -7.27 1.98
N GLY A 111 6.55 -6.36 2.05
CA GLY A 111 6.56 -5.11 1.30
C GLY A 111 7.22 -3.99 2.08
N VAL A 112 7.89 -3.08 1.37
CA VAL A 112 8.69 -2.02 1.98
C VAL A 112 8.36 -0.66 1.39
N ALA A 113 8.08 0.32 2.25
CA ALA A 113 8.03 1.73 1.87
C ALA A 113 8.96 2.48 2.84
N GLU A 114 9.90 3.23 2.29
CA GLU A 114 10.91 3.93 3.10
C GLU A 114 11.23 5.29 2.53
N MET A 115 11.48 6.26 3.42
CA MET A 115 12.02 7.54 3.00
C MET A 115 12.96 8.12 4.06
N GLU A 116 14.00 8.80 3.59
CA GLU A 116 14.85 9.59 4.47
C GLU A 116 14.29 10.99 4.53
N ILE A 117 14.18 11.50 5.74
CA ILE A 117 13.54 12.78 6.02
C ILE A 117 14.54 13.65 6.77
N LYS A 118 14.81 14.85 6.24
CA LYS A 118 15.46 15.87 7.03
C LYS A 118 14.33 16.56 7.81
N GLU A 119 14.23 16.22 9.08
CA GLU A 119 13.07 16.58 9.90
C GLU A 119 12.92 18.09 10.01
N ARG A 120 11.75 18.58 9.62
CA ARG A 120 11.39 19.99 9.71
C ARG A 120 10.99 20.34 11.14
N THR A 121 10.83 21.64 11.42
CA THR A 121 10.36 22.12 12.73
C THR A 121 9.02 21.49 13.09
N ALA A 122 8.15 21.29 12.11
CA ALA A 122 6.89 20.59 12.31
C ALA A 122 6.74 19.57 11.19
N GLU A 123 7.18 18.35 11.45
CA GLU A 123 7.18 17.29 10.43
C GLU A 123 5.93 16.44 10.57
N THR A 124 5.04 16.56 9.59
CA THR A 124 3.76 15.82 9.55
C THR A 124 3.86 14.74 8.50
N VAL A 125 3.54 13.49 8.87
CA VAL A 125 3.49 12.38 7.92
C VAL A 125 2.18 11.61 8.07
N ILE A 126 1.69 11.09 6.95
CA ILE A 126 0.52 10.22 6.90
C ILE A 126 0.95 8.91 6.27
N VAL A 127 0.66 7.80 6.94
CA VAL A 127 0.95 6.46 6.43
C VAL A 127 -0.37 5.81 6.07
N ALA A 128 -0.58 5.58 4.77
CA ALA A 128 -1.77 4.90 4.28
C ALA A 128 -1.42 3.43 4.01
N MET A 129 -2.35 2.55 4.34
CA MET A 129 -2.16 1.11 4.18
C MET A 129 -3.45 0.53 3.60
N ALA A 130 -3.31 -0.33 2.61
CA ALA A 130 -4.46 -0.93 1.94
C ALA A 130 -4.43 -2.45 2.09
N ASP A 131 -5.61 -3.05 2.04
CA ASP A 131 -5.79 -4.50 2.14
C ASP A 131 -6.49 -5.00 0.88
N LYS A 132 -5.98 -6.09 0.33
CA LYS A 132 -6.56 -6.81 -0.81
C LYS A 132 -6.43 -6.10 -2.15
N THR A 133 -5.38 -5.28 -2.34
CA THR A 133 -5.14 -4.63 -3.62
C THR A 133 -3.64 -4.61 -3.94
N SER A 134 -3.24 -3.86 -4.96
CA SER A 134 -1.84 -3.82 -5.42
C SER A 134 -1.30 -2.40 -5.38
N SER A 135 0.01 -2.27 -5.56
CA SER A 135 0.68 -0.96 -5.40
C SER A 135 0.22 0.09 -6.40
N GLY A 136 -0.35 -0.33 -7.54
CA GLY A 136 -0.95 0.61 -8.48
C GLY A 136 -2.18 1.33 -7.92
N ALA A 137 -2.74 0.85 -6.82
CA ALA A 137 -3.88 1.51 -6.18
C ALA A 137 -3.55 2.93 -5.71
N TRP A 138 -2.28 3.25 -5.50
CA TRP A 138 -1.90 4.61 -5.08
C TRP A 138 -1.76 5.59 -6.26
N ASN A 139 -1.84 5.11 -7.51
CA ASN A 139 -1.60 5.99 -8.66
C ASN A 139 -2.56 7.18 -8.67
N MET A 140 -3.86 6.92 -8.58
CA MET A 140 -4.83 8.01 -8.64
C MET A 140 -4.74 8.92 -7.41
N PRO A 141 -4.68 8.39 -6.18
CA PRO A 141 -4.49 9.27 -5.02
C PRO A 141 -3.24 10.14 -5.11
N LEU A 142 -2.10 9.57 -5.48
CA LEU A 142 -0.86 10.35 -5.56
C LEU A 142 -0.93 11.41 -6.67
N TYR A 143 -1.51 11.06 -7.82
CA TYR A 143 -1.75 12.06 -8.86
C TYR A 143 -2.60 13.21 -8.32
N LYS A 144 -3.72 12.89 -7.65
CA LYS A 144 -4.62 13.91 -7.13
C LYS A 144 -3.94 14.79 -6.09
N ILE A 145 -3.18 14.18 -5.17
CA ILE A 145 -2.52 14.93 -4.11
C ILE A 145 -1.47 15.90 -4.68
N PHE A 146 -0.67 15.45 -5.64
CA PHE A 146 0.54 16.18 -6.03
C PHE A 146 0.49 16.82 -7.41
N ALA A 147 -0.56 16.60 -8.20
CA ALA A 147 -0.62 17.13 -9.56
C ALA A 147 -1.99 17.69 -9.96
N ASP A 148 -3.02 17.47 -9.16
CA ASP A 148 -4.38 17.91 -9.51
C ASP A 148 -4.74 19.15 -8.69
N PRO A 149 -4.77 20.34 -9.30
CA PRO A 149 -5.09 21.57 -8.55
C PRO A 149 -6.53 21.64 -8.05
N PHE A 150 -7.41 20.80 -8.57
CA PHE A 150 -8.80 20.75 -8.06
C PHE A 150 -8.91 19.91 -6.78
N ASN A 151 -7.92 19.06 -6.54
CA ASN A 151 -7.78 18.36 -5.25
C ASN A 151 -6.91 19.17 -4.29
N THR A 152 -5.79 19.67 -4.79
CA THR A 152 -4.76 20.31 -3.98
C THR A 152 -4.62 21.77 -4.45
N VAL A 153 -5.45 22.61 -3.87
CA VAL A 153 -5.48 24.03 -4.25
C VAL A 153 -4.12 24.70 -3.96
N GLY A 154 -3.35 24.14 -3.01
CA GLY A 154 -2.02 24.65 -2.70
C GLY A 154 -1.06 24.69 -3.89
N LEU A 155 -1.28 23.82 -4.89
CA LEU A 155 -0.45 23.84 -6.10
C LEU A 155 -0.54 25.19 -6.85
N VAL A 156 -1.66 25.90 -6.65
CA VAL A 156 -1.89 27.19 -7.30
C VAL A 156 -1.61 28.36 -6.35
N ILE A 157 -2.06 28.25 -5.09
CA ILE A 157 -2.02 29.41 -4.20
C ILE A 157 -0.87 29.43 -3.21
N ALA A 158 -0.14 28.31 -3.05
CA ALA A 158 0.99 28.26 -2.13
C ALA A 158 2.29 28.39 -2.92
N GLU A 159 3.00 29.49 -2.68
CA GLU A 159 4.22 29.82 -3.40
C GLU A 159 5.23 28.67 -3.37
N ASN A 160 5.38 28.02 -2.21
CA ASN A 160 6.38 26.96 -2.04
C ASN A 160 5.99 25.62 -2.70
N MET A 161 4.78 25.51 -3.25
CA MET A 161 4.37 24.33 -4.01
C MET A 161 4.19 24.63 -5.51
N HIS A 162 4.27 25.90 -5.89
CA HIS A 162 3.88 26.30 -7.24
C HIS A 162 4.81 25.74 -8.34
N ARG A 163 6.02 25.35 -8.00
CA ARG A 163 6.93 24.72 -8.96
C ARG A 163 6.53 23.28 -9.29
N GLY A 164 5.63 22.70 -8.49
CA GLY A 164 5.10 21.37 -8.75
C GLY A 164 5.95 20.25 -8.18
N PHE A 165 5.68 19.05 -8.66
CA PHE A 165 6.29 17.83 -8.14
C PHE A 165 6.76 16.93 -9.27
N ALA A 166 7.80 16.15 -9.00
CA ALA A 166 8.33 15.15 -9.92
C ALA A 166 7.92 13.76 -9.44
N PHE A 167 7.46 12.95 -10.37
CA PHE A 167 6.93 11.60 -10.07
C PHE A 167 7.86 10.55 -10.65
N GLU A 168 8.36 9.67 -9.80
CA GLU A 168 9.10 8.50 -10.27
C GLU A 168 8.09 7.39 -10.52
N VAL A 169 7.97 6.96 -11.77
CA VAL A 169 7.05 5.90 -12.18
C VAL A 169 7.87 4.67 -12.58
N GLN A 170 7.53 3.52 -12.02
CA GLN A 170 8.21 2.26 -12.30
C GLN A 170 7.38 1.40 -13.24
N ASP A 171 8.05 0.82 -14.24
CA ASP A 171 7.51 -0.22 -15.10
C ASP A 171 7.99 -1.55 -14.50
N ILE A 172 7.11 -2.24 -13.78
CA ILE A 172 7.50 -3.46 -13.08
C ILE A 172 7.72 -4.65 -14.03
N LYS A 173 7.21 -4.56 -15.27
CA LYS A 173 7.40 -5.61 -16.26
C LYS A 173 8.78 -5.54 -16.90
N GLU A 174 9.21 -4.32 -17.26
CA GLU A 174 10.50 -4.11 -17.92
C GLU A 174 11.61 -3.72 -16.96
N HIS A 175 11.30 -3.61 -15.65
CA HIS A 175 12.27 -3.28 -14.59
C HIS A 175 13.01 -1.97 -14.88
N LYS A 176 12.26 -0.93 -15.23
CA LYS A 176 12.84 0.38 -15.52
C LYS A 176 11.95 1.48 -14.96
N LYS A 177 12.44 2.70 -14.98
CA LYS A 177 11.69 3.81 -14.40
C LYS A 177 11.85 5.07 -15.26
N ILE A 178 10.92 6.00 -15.04
CA ILE A 178 10.94 7.31 -15.68
C ILE A 178 10.50 8.35 -14.64
N ILE A 179 11.01 9.58 -14.78
CA ILE A 179 10.59 10.70 -13.95
C ILE A 179 9.72 11.62 -14.81
N PHE A 180 8.54 11.94 -14.33
CA PHE A 180 7.64 12.90 -14.97
C PHE A 180 7.57 14.17 -14.12
N ASN A 181 7.68 15.32 -14.75
CA ASN A 181 7.56 16.61 -14.07
C ASN A 181 6.14 17.16 -14.25
N ALA A 182 5.45 17.38 -13.14
CA ALA A 182 4.13 18.01 -13.18
C ALA A 182 4.29 19.49 -12.83
N PRO A 183 3.58 20.38 -13.49
CA PRO A 183 2.44 20.12 -14.39
C PRO A 183 2.78 19.84 -15.85
N GLU A 184 4.02 20.04 -16.29
CA GLU A 184 4.32 20.03 -17.71
C GLU A 184 4.04 18.70 -18.40
N GLU A 185 4.25 17.57 -17.71
CA GLU A 185 4.16 16.25 -18.31
C GLU A 185 2.98 15.42 -17.78
N ILE A 186 1.95 16.10 -17.26
CA ILE A 186 0.80 15.39 -16.67
C ILE A 186 0.14 14.46 -17.68
N TYR A 187 -0.10 14.92 -18.91
CA TYR A 187 -0.80 14.08 -19.87
C TYR A 187 -0.01 12.83 -20.24
N ASP A 188 1.28 12.98 -20.42
CA ASP A 188 2.15 11.83 -20.70
C ASP A 188 2.15 10.87 -19.52
N MET A 189 2.25 11.39 -18.30
CA MET A 189 2.25 10.55 -17.10
C MET A 189 0.95 9.75 -16.98
N LEU A 190 -0.20 10.41 -17.23
CA LEU A 190 -1.49 9.75 -17.11
C LEU A 190 -1.66 8.56 -18.06
N VAL A 191 -1.00 8.61 -19.22
CA VAL A 191 -1.00 7.47 -20.15
C VAL A 191 -0.44 6.23 -19.46
N PHE A 192 0.63 6.42 -18.67
CA PHE A 192 1.29 5.28 -18.00
C PHE A 192 0.57 4.89 -16.72
N ILE A 193 0.32 5.83 -15.82
CA ILE A 193 -0.26 5.48 -14.51
C ILE A 193 -1.73 5.07 -14.60
N GLY A 194 -2.37 5.33 -15.75
CA GLY A 194 -3.70 4.81 -16.02
C GLY A 194 -3.74 3.30 -16.24
N ALA A 195 -2.56 2.66 -16.32
CA ALA A 195 -2.44 1.20 -16.39
C ALA A 195 -1.75 0.72 -15.10
N PRO A 196 -2.46 0.73 -13.97
CA PRO A 196 -1.84 0.53 -12.66
C PRO A 196 -1.36 -0.89 -12.39
N SER A 197 -1.74 -1.85 -13.21
CA SER A 197 -1.24 -3.21 -13.05
C SER A 197 0.23 -3.33 -13.46
N ARG A 198 0.72 -2.38 -14.24
CA ARG A 198 2.10 -2.40 -14.75
C ARG A 198 2.92 -1.19 -14.32
N PHE A 199 2.33 -0.01 -14.34
CA PHE A 199 3.05 1.24 -14.06
C PHE A 199 2.60 1.81 -12.72
N MET A 200 3.53 2.00 -11.81
CA MET A 200 3.20 2.45 -10.44
C MET A 200 4.08 3.62 -10.05
N ILE A 201 3.46 4.59 -9.40
CA ILE A 201 4.21 5.71 -8.82
C ILE A 201 5.00 5.17 -7.63
N LYS A 202 6.32 5.25 -7.71
CA LYS A 202 7.21 4.81 -6.62
C LYS A 202 7.45 5.94 -5.62
N ALA A 203 7.65 7.16 -6.11
CA ALA A 203 8.03 8.27 -5.25
C ALA A 203 7.63 9.59 -5.90
N VAL A 204 7.44 10.60 -5.05
CA VAL A 204 7.15 11.96 -5.48
C VAL A 204 8.13 12.88 -4.78
N TYR A 205 8.67 13.86 -5.52
CA TYR A 205 9.67 14.81 -5.02
C TYR A 205 9.20 16.23 -5.27
N SER A 206 9.48 17.14 -4.33
CA SER A 206 9.25 18.57 -4.55
C SER A 206 10.23 19.08 -5.61
N ARG A 207 9.72 19.78 -6.63
CA ARG A 207 10.58 20.41 -7.63
C ARG A 207 11.17 21.71 -7.10
N GLY A 208 10.57 22.26 -6.05
CA GLY A 208 11.09 23.46 -5.40
C GLY A 208 12.33 23.18 -4.56
N SER A 209 12.25 22.18 -3.70
CA SER A 209 13.33 21.89 -2.75
C SER A 209 14.13 20.63 -3.07
N GLY A 210 13.60 19.75 -3.91
CA GLY A 210 14.21 18.43 -4.16
C GLY A 210 13.90 17.40 -3.09
N GLU A 211 13.21 17.81 -2.02
CA GLU A 211 12.86 16.91 -0.91
C GLU A 211 11.86 15.86 -1.36
N ILE A 212 12.03 14.65 -0.82
CA ILE A 212 11.06 13.60 -1.08
C ILE A 212 9.73 13.95 -0.38
N ALA A 213 8.62 13.76 -1.10
CA ALA A 213 7.29 14.10 -0.61
C ALA A 213 6.47 12.86 -0.28
N ALA A 214 6.66 11.78 -1.04
CA ALA A 214 5.88 10.56 -0.84
C ALA A 214 6.63 9.36 -1.41
N VAL A 215 6.34 8.18 -0.85
CA VAL A 215 6.81 6.89 -1.40
C VAL A 215 5.70 5.86 -1.29
N SER A 216 5.73 4.87 -2.18
CA SER A 216 4.85 3.72 -2.08
C SER A 216 5.66 2.42 -2.06
N SER A 217 5.04 1.35 -1.55
CA SER A 217 5.72 0.05 -1.40
C SER A 217 5.66 -0.74 -2.72
N THR A 218 6.55 -0.39 -3.64
CA THR A 218 6.66 -1.10 -4.92
C THR A 218 7.70 -2.22 -4.88
N GLN A 219 8.35 -2.40 -3.74
CA GLN A 219 9.49 -3.31 -3.63
C GLN A 219 9.39 -4.17 -2.39
N ARG A 220 10.23 -5.21 -2.37
CA ARG A 220 10.38 -6.12 -1.24
C ARG A 220 11.64 -5.76 -0.46
N LEU A 221 11.91 -6.53 0.57
CA LEU A 221 13.14 -6.36 1.36
C LEU A 221 14.37 -6.39 0.45
N ALA A 222 15.37 -5.60 0.80
CA ALA A 222 16.64 -5.58 0.08
C ALA A 222 17.35 -6.95 0.09
N LEU A 223 16.95 -7.80 1.04
CA LEU A 223 17.54 -9.14 1.22
C LEU A 223 16.97 -10.17 0.23
N ILE A 224 15.95 -9.83 -0.53
CA ILE A 224 15.19 -10.77 -1.36
C ILE A 224 15.42 -10.50 -2.84
N ALA A 225 15.74 -11.54 -3.59
CA ALA A 225 15.86 -11.44 -5.05
C ALA A 225 14.50 -11.12 -5.67
N GLY A 226 14.50 -10.39 -6.77
CA GLY A 226 13.27 -9.98 -7.44
C GLY A 226 12.48 -8.93 -6.67
N ARG A 227 13.18 -8.02 -6.04
CA ARG A 227 12.57 -7.05 -5.13
C ARG A 227 11.70 -6.00 -5.81
N TYR A 228 11.84 -5.78 -7.09
CA TYR A 228 11.14 -4.70 -7.80
C TYR A 228 9.99 -5.19 -8.68
N VAL A 229 9.28 -6.22 -8.25
CA VAL A 229 8.16 -6.77 -9.03
C VAL A 229 6.80 -6.23 -8.57
N GLY A 230 6.81 -5.22 -7.71
CA GLY A 230 5.60 -4.71 -7.08
C GLY A 230 5.27 -5.49 -5.81
N LYS A 231 4.28 -5.02 -5.07
CA LYS A 231 3.84 -5.69 -3.84
C LYS A 231 2.36 -5.44 -3.63
N ASP A 232 1.63 -6.49 -3.27
CA ASP A 232 0.21 -6.36 -2.96
C ASP A 232 0.02 -5.76 -1.57
N ASP A 233 -1.22 -5.39 -1.27
CA ASP A 233 -1.60 -4.79 0.01
C ASP A 233 -0.64 -3.66 0.39
N PRO A 234 -0.62 -2.60 -0.44
CA PRO A 234 0.50 -1.67 -0.42
C PRO A 234 0.41 -0.58 0.65
N VAL A 235 1.58 -0.03 0.95
CA VAL A 235 1.74 1.10 1.87
C VAL A 235 2.14 2.34 1.08
N CYS A 236 1.68 3.50 1.54
CA CYS A 236 2.07 4.78 0.98
C CYS A 236 2.38 5.73 2.13
N ILE A 237 3.55 6.38 2.10
CA ILE A 237 3.93 7.38 3.09
C ILE A 237 3.91 8.74 2.40
N VAL A 238 3.20 9.71 3.00
CA VAL A 238 3.08 11.06 2.43
C VAL A 238 3.48 12.08 3.49
N ARG A 239 4.41 12.97 3.13
CA ARG A 239 4.73 14.12 3.98
C ARG A 239 3.71 15.23 3.67
N SER A 240 3.33 15.96 4.71
CA SER A 240 2.22 16.90 4.61
C SER A 240 2.59 18.22 5.27
N GLN A 241 1.89 19.27 4.88
CA GLN A 241 2.01 20.64 5.42
C GLN A 241 3.30 21.32 4.97
N GLY A 242 3.32 22.62 5.11
CA GLY A 242 4.47 23.42 4.72
C GLY A 242 4.66 23.42 3.21
N GLU A 243 5.77 22.93 2.74
CA GLU A 243 6.03 22.85 1.29
C GLU A 243 5.32 21.69 0.60
N PHE A 244 4.55 20.91 1.35
CA PHE A 244 3.80 19.78 0.84
C PHE A 244 2.29 20.04 1.00
N PRO A 245 1.46 19.26 0.32
CA PRO A 245 0.01 19.42 0.46
C PRO A 245 -0.46 19.32 1.91
N ALA A 246 -1.50 20.06 2.25
CA ALA A 246 -2.08 20.03 3.58
C ALA A 246 -2.71 18.67 3.87
N VAL A 247 -2.84 18.33 5.15
CA VAL A 247 -3.44 17.07 5.58
C VAL A 247 -4.78 16.82 4.87
N GLY A 248 -5.65 17.83 4.81
CA GLY A 248 -6.93 17.69 4.13
C GLY A 248 -6.80 17.36 2.66
N GLU A 249 -5.77 17.92 2.01
CA GLU A 249 -5.50 17.63 0.58
C GLU A 249 -4.97 16.21 0.39
N VAL A 250 -4.22 15.70 1.35
CA VAL A 250 -3.67 14.33 1.28
C VAL A 250 -4.79 13.29 1.39
N VAL A 251 -5.77 13.52 2.27
CA VAL A 251 -6.83 12.54 2.49
C VAL A 251 -8.04 12.73 1.56
N GLU A 252 -8.15 13.86 0.89
CA GLU A 252 -9.30 14.19 0.03
C GLU A 252 -9.57 13.15 -1.07
N PRO A 253 -8.55 12.58 -1.74
CA PRO A 253 -8.84 11.59 -2.79
C PRO A 253 -9.64 10.40 -2.31
N PHE A 254 -9.61 10.12 -1.00
CA PHE A 254 -10.30 8.96 -0.44
C PHE A 254 -11.74 9.30 -0.01
N ALA A 255 -12.18 10.53 -0.22
CA ALA A 255 -13.55 10.95 0.13
C ALA A 255 -14.58 10.39 -0.85
N ALA A 256 -14.14 9.78 -1.95
CA ALA A 256 -14.99 9.03 -2.88
C ALA A 256 -14.31 7.70 -3.20
N PRO A 257 -15.06 6.63 -3.42
CA PRO A 257 -14.44 5.33 -3.69
C PRO A 257 -13.60 5.34 -4.96
N ILE A 258 -12.46 4.67 -4.88
CA ILE A 258 -11.55 4.46 -6.00
C ILE A 258 -11.67 3.00 -6.39
N LEU A 259 -11.79 2.70 -7.70
CA LEU A 259 -11.80 1.32 -8.16
C LEU A 259 -10.38 0.80 -8.25
N VAL A 260 -10.11 -0.31 -7.59
CA VAL A 260 -8.78 -0.91 -7.55
C VAL A 260 -8.87 -2.41 -7.81
N GLU A 261 -7.74 -3.01 -8.18
CA GLU A 261 -7.64 -4.45 -8.40
C GLU A 261 -7.72 -5.20 -7.06
N GLY A 262 -8.16 -6.46 -7.13
CA GLY A 262 -7.97 -7.41 -6.03
C GLY A 262 -9.24 -8.00 -5.44
N TRP A 263 -10.40 -7.55 -5.88
CA TRP A 263 -11.66 -8.02 -5.33
C TRP A 263 -12.02 -9.40 -5.88
N MET A 264 -12.84 -10.13 -5.14
CA MET A 264 -13.36 -11.44 -5.54
C MET A 264 -12.24 -12.40 -5.96
N ARG A 265 -11.41 -12.78 -4.98
CA ARG A 265 -10.29 -13.72 -5.14
C ARG A 265 -9.23 -13.17 -6.11
N GLY A 266 -9.06 -11.86 -6.12
CA GLY A 266 -8.04 -11.23 -6.96
C GLY A 266 -8.39 -11.13 -8.43
N SER A 267 -9.67 -11.37 -8.78
CA SER A 267 -10.06 -11.45 -10.19
C SER A 267 -10.82 -10.23 -10.71
N HIS A 268 -11.17 -9.29 -9.84
CA HIS A 268 -12.05 -8.18 -10.22
C HIS A 268 -11.57 -6.84 -9.67
N MET A 269 -11.99 -5.78 -10.34
CA MET A 269 -11.91 -4.42 -9.77
C MET A 269 -13.00 -4.27 -8.75
N GLY A 270 -12.73 -3.46 -7.72
CA GLY A 270 -13.73 -3.16 -6.71
C GLY A 270 -13.42 -1.87 -5.99
N PRO A 271 -14.38 -1.37 -5.19
CA PRO A 271 -14.19 -0.08 -4.52
C PRO A 271 -13.27 -0.18 -3.31
N LEU A 272 -12.38 0.80 -3.18
CA LEU A 272 -11.50 0.96 -2.03
C LEU A 272 -12.20 1.88 -1.03
N MET A 273 -12.42 1.39 0.19
CA MET A 273 -13.21 2.08 1.20
C MET A 273 -12.32 2.61 2.32
N PRO A 274 -12.34 3.92 2.58
CA PRO A 274 -11.57 4.47 3.71
C PRO A 274 -12.27 4.13 5.03
N VAL A 275 -11.52 3.51 5.93
CA VAL A 275 -12.08 3.00 7.20
C VAL A 275 -11.14 3.30 8.36
N SER A 276 -11.70 3.20 9.57
CA SER A 276 -10.88 3.22 10.78
C SER A 276 -10.04 1.94 10.84
N VAL A 277 -8.99 1.97 11.65
CA VAL A 277 -8.15 0.78 11.87
C VAL A 277 -9.01 -0.39 12.36
N ALA A 278 -10.00 -0.11 13.23
CA ALA A 278 -10.88 -1.13 13.77
C ALA A 278 -11.69 -1.84 12.68
N ASP A 279 -11.95 -1.15 11.58
CA ASP A 279 -12.77 -1.67 10.49
C ASP A 279 -11.95 -2.14 9.30
N SER A 280 -10.64 -2.34 9.47
CA SER A 280 -9.74 -2.70 8.35
C SER A 280 -9.80 -4.17 7.97
N THR A 281 -10.75 -4.93 8.50
CA THR A 281 -10.82 -6.39 8.37
C THR A 281 -12.00 -6.80 7.49
N PRO A 282 -11.81 -6.91 6.16
CA PRO A 282 -12.92 -7.24 5.27
C PRO A 282 -13.33 -8.70 5.44
N ALA A 283 -14.63 -8.94 5.58
CA ALA A 283 -15.17 -10.29 5.71
C ALA A 283 -16.03 -10.68 4.52
N ARG A 284 -16.52 -9.69 3.79
CA ARG A 284 -17.45 -9.88 2.69
C ARG A 284 -16.70 -10.02 1.38
N PHE A 285 -16.36 -11.25 0.99
CA PHE A 285 -15.82 -11.55 -0.35
C PHE A 285 -14.59 -10.68 -0.72
N ASP A 286 -13.71 -10.43 0.27
CA ASP A 286 -12.50 -9.61 0.13
C ASP A 286 -12.79 -8.16 -0.27
N GLY A 287 -13.94 -7.65 0.06
CA GLY A 287 -14.27 -6.28 -0.31
C GLY A 287 -15.51 -5.74 0.37
N PRO A 288 -15.73 -4.43 0.29
CA PRO A 288 -14.82 -3.42 -0.29
C PRO A 288 -13.41 -3.49 0.28
N UNK A 289 -12.21 -3.21 -0.51
CA UNK A 289 -11.02 -3.20 -0.16
C UNK A 289 -10.90 -2.21 0.79
N ARG A 290 -10.20 -2.29 1.70
CA ARG A 290 -10.08 -1.37 2.82
C ARG A 290 -8.80 -0.54 2.71
N VAL A 291 -8.87 0.73 3.08
CA VAL A 291 -7.69 1.58 3.23
C VAL A 291 -7.81 2.31 4.56
N ILE A 292 -6.68 2.34 5.31
CA ILE A 292 -6.57 3.11 6.55
C ILE A 292 -5.47 4.15 6.36
N ALA A 293 -5.49 5.19 7.19
CA ALA A 293 -4.46 6.22 7.16
C ALA A 293 -4.18 6.68 8.59
N LEU A 294 -2.91 6.56 8.99
CA LEU A 294 -2.45 6.96 10.31
C LEU A 294 -1.57 8.20 10.20
N GLY A 295 -1.92 9.23 10.94
CA GLY A 295 -1.16 10.48 10.94
C GLY A 295 -0.26 10.61 12.17
N PHE A 296 0.94 11.14 11.95
CA PHE A 296 1.93 11.36 13.01
C PHE A 296 2.60 12.70 12.82
N GLN A 297 3.04 13.30 13.96
CA GLN A 297 4.12 14.26 13.91
C GLN A 297 5.41 13.51 14.24
N LEU A 298 6.52 13.87 13.60
CA LEU A 298 7.83 13.34 13.98
C LEU A 298 8.53 14.37 14.85
N ALA A 299 8.98 13.94 16.01
CA ALA A 299 9.67 14.84 16.97
C ALA A 299 10.99 14.19 17.36
N ALA A 300 12.08 14.59 16.71
CA ALA A 300 13.40 13.96 16.84
C ALA A 300 13.28 12.44 16.58
N GLY A 301 12.52 12.11 15.53
CA GLY A 301 12.27 10.72 15.14
C GLY A 301 11.18 10.02 15.93
N LYS A 302 10.71 10.60 17.01
CA LYS A 302 9.64 10.00 17.81
C LYS A 302 8.31 10.12 17.05
N LEU A 303 7.53 9.05 17.05
CA LEU A 303 6.21 9.00 16.40
C LEU A 303 5.14 9.53 17.36
N VAL A 304 4.78 10.79 17.19
CA VAL A 304 3.73 11.42 18.01
C VAL A 304 2.39 11.14 17.33
N GLY A 305 1.64 10.24 17.91
CA GLY A 305 0.39 9.74 17.35
C GLY A 305 0.23 8.26 17.65
N PRO A 306 -0.55 7.52 16.87
CA PRO A 306 -1.17 7.95 15.61
C PRO A 306 -2.53 8.61 15.80
N ARG A 307 -2.90 9.41 14.82
CA ARG A 307 -4.30 9.76 14.65
C ARG A 307 -4.87 8.88 13.52
N ASP A 308 -6.01 8.27 13.80
CA ASP A 308 -6.71 7.43 12.82
C ASP A 308 -7.53 8.36 11.90
N MET A 309 -6.99 8.65 10.73
CA MET A 309 -7.51 9.73 9.88
C MET A 309 -8.89 9.42 9.31
N PHE A 310 -9.13 8.17 8.90
CA PHE A 310 -10.40 7.83 8.26
C PHE A 310 -11.50 7.47 9.26
N ALA A 311 -11.21 7.53 10.56
CA ALA A 311 -12.26 7.45 11.59
C ALA A 311 -13.16 8.69 11.57
N ASP A 312 -12.72 9.77 10.94
CA ASP A 312 -13.48 11.02 10.79
C ASP A 312 -14.80 10.75 10.07
N ILE A 313 -15.89 11.29 10.62
CA ILE A 313 -17.24 11.09 10.08
C ILE A 313 -17.40 11.67 8.67
N SER A 314 -16.52 12.59 8.25
CA SER A 314 -16.59 13.13 6.90
C SER A 314 -16.35 12.07 5.81
N PHE A 315 -15.84 10.90 6.20
CA PHE A 315 -15.67 9.78 5.26
C PHE A 315 -16.86 8.81 5.26
N ASP A 316 -17.89 9.06 6.08
CA ASP A 316 -19.09 8.22 6.06
C ASP A 316 -19.75 8.13 4.68
N PRO A 317 -19.87 9.25 3.91
CA PRO A 317 -20.43 9.11 2.56
C PRO A 317 -19.61 8.18 1.66
N ALA A 318 -18.27 8.24 1.74
CA ALA A 318 -17.41 7.36 0.94
C ALA A 318 -17.64 5.89 1.33
N ARG A 319 -17.80 5.62 2.61
CA ARG A 319 -18.08 4.26 3.08
C ARG A 319 -19.42 3.76 2.58
N HIS A 320 -20.44 4.60 2.64
CA HIS A 320 -21.77 4.25 2.13
C HIS A 320 -21.71 3.96 0.63
N GLU A 321 -21.10 4.85 -0.12
CA GLU A 321 -20.99 4.71 -1.57
C GLU A 321 -20.20 3.44 -1.97
N ALA A 322 -19.10 3.17 -1.27
CA ALA A 322 -18.30 1.96 -1.55
C ALA A 322 -19.13 0.69 -1.34
N ASN A 323 -19.95 0.66 -0.28
CA ASN A 323 -20.81 -0.48 -0.02
C ASN A 323 -21.89 -0.63 -1.10
N GLU A 324 -22.45 0.48 -1.58
CA GLU A 324 -23.45 0.43 -2.66
C GLU A 324 -22.82 -0.08 -3.96
N MET A 325 -21.61 0.39 -4.28
CA MET A 325 -20.88 -0.11 -5.45
C MET A 325 -20.60 -1.61 -5.33
N ALA A 326 -20.15 -2.06 -4.16
CA ALA A 326 -19.88 -3.48 -3.95
C ALA A 326 -21.17 -4.30 -4.11
N ASN A 327 -22.28 -3.82 -3.58
CA ASN A 327 -23.57 -4.49 -3.73
C ASN A 327 -23.95 -4.63 -5.21
N MET A 328 -23.79 -3.56 -5.98
CA MET A 328 -24.10 -3.60 -7.41
C MET A 328 -23.20 -4.59 -8.15
N MET A 329 -21.90 -4.49 -7.91
CA MET A 329 -20.93 -5.34 -8.62
C MET A 329 -21.10 -6.82 -8.27
N ARG A 330 -21.44 -7.12 -7.01
CA ARG A 330 -21.66 -8.51 -6.60
C ARG A 330 -22.79 -9.19 -7.36
N ARG A 331 -23.76 -8.40 -7.83
CA ARG A 331 -24.88 -8.96 -8.61
C ARG A 331 -24.42 -9.46 -9.98
N HIS A 332 -23.29 -8.98 -10.47
CA HIS A 332 -22.75 -9.46 -11.74
C HIS A 332 -22.00 -10.79 -11.59
N GLY A 333 -21.65 -11.16 -10.35
CA GLY A 333 -20.90 -12.39 -10.11
C GLY A 333 -19.54 -12.33 -10.81
N PRO A 334 -19.17 -13.39 -11.54
CA PRO A 334 -17.86 -13.41 -12.20
C PRO A 334 -17.85 -12.76 -13.60
N PHE A 335 -18.90 -12.00 -13.95
CA PHE A 335 -19.00 -11.44 -15.30
C PHE A 335 -18.35 -10.07 -15.44
N GLU A 336 -18.03 -9.71 -16.68
CA GLU A 336 -17.68 -8.36 -17.10
C GLU A 336 -18.79 -7.37 -16.67
N PRO A 337 -18.54 -6.08 -16.52
CA PRO A 337 -17.33 -5.38 -17.00
C PRO A 337 -16.23 -5.20 -15.96
N HIS A 338 -16.45 -5.56 -14.69
CA HIS A 338 -15.43 -5.27 -13.68
C HIS A 338 -14.43 -6.40 -13.45
N ARG A 339 -14.53 -7.46 -14.23
CA ARG A 339 -13.58 -8.57 -14.19
C ARG A 339 -12.26 -8.15 -14.84
N LEU A 340 -11.16 -8.57 -14.25
CA LEU A 340 -9.84 -8.28 -14.78
C LEU A 340 -9.53 -9.11 -16.04
N PRO A 341 -8.68 -8.62 -16.93
CA PRO A 341 -8.17 -9.45 -18.02
C PRO A 341 -7.47 -10.69 -17.49
N LEU A 342 -7.47 -11.75 -18.29
CA LEU A 342 -6.93 -13.04 -17.89
C LEU A 342 -5.52 -12.95 -17.31
N GLU A 343 -4.65 -12.17 -17.94
CA GLU A 343 -3.25 -12.06 -17.55
C GLU A 343 -3.06 -11.27 -16.25
N GLU A 344 -4.09 -10.59 -15.78
CA GLU A 344 -4.05 -9.83 -14.54
C GLU A 344 -4.76 -10.52 -13.38
N MET A 345 -5.45 -11.63 -13.64
CA MET A 345 -6.17 -12.36 -12.61
C MET A 345 -5.21 -13.16 -11.74
N GLU A 346 -5.39 -13.08 -10.42
CA GLU A 346 -4.58 -13.85 -9.49
C GLU A 346 -4.88 -15.34 -9.59
N TYR A 347 -6.14 -15.68 -9.78
CA TYR A 347 -6.59 -17.08 -9.90
C TYR A 347 -7.45 -17.21 -11.13
N THR A 348 -7.17 -18.22 -11.95
CA THR A 348 -8.03 -18.52 -13.08
C THR A 348 -7.88 -19.97 -13.50
N THR A 349 -8.99 -20.57 -13.89
CA THR A 349 -9.00 -21.93 -14.45
C THR A 349 -8.98 -21.90 -15.98
N MET A 350 -8.96 -20.71 -16.59
CA MET A 350 -9.06 -20.56 -18.03
C MET A 350 -8.05 -21.43 -18.80
N PRO A 351 -6.75 -21.45 -18.45
CA PRO A 351 -5.80 -22.27 -19.22
C PRO A 351 -6.16 -23.75 -19.21
N GLN A 352 -6.57 -24.30 -18.06
CA GLN A 352 -6.94 -25.71 -17.97
C GLN A 352 -8.19 -26.00 -18.78
N VAL A 353 -9.19 -25.11 -18.70
CA VAL A 353 -10.45 -25.28 -19.42
C VAL A 353 -10.23 -25.15 -20.94
N MET A 354 -9.42 -24.17 -21.36
CA MET A 354 -9.08 -24.00 -22.78
C MET A 354 -8.44 -25.26 -23.31
N LYS A 355 -7.45 -25.80 -22.61
CA LYS A 355 -6.78 -27.04 -23.04
C LYS A 355 -7.76 -28.19 -23.10
N LYS A 356 -8.64 -28.34 -22.11
CA LYS A 356 -9.64 -29.42 -22.07
C LYS A 356 -10.58 -29.34 -23.24
N LEU A 357 -10.97 -28.15 -23.68
CA LEU A 357 -11.97 -27.95 -24.71
C LEU A 357 -11.39 -27.70 -26.12
N GLU A 358 -10.06 -27.65 -26.23
CA GLU A 358 -9.37 -27.26 -27.47
C GLU A 358 -9.93 -27.95 -28.73
N LYS A 359 -10.16 -29.26 -28.62
CA LYS A 359 -10.62 -30.06 -29.76
C LYS A 359 -12.07 -29.77 -30.15
N ARG A 360 -12.80 -29.03 -29.36
CA ARG A 360 -14.19 -28.68 -29.64
C ARG A 360 -14.31 -27.36 -30.40
N PHE A 361 -13.23 -26.59 -30.46
CA PHE A 361 -13.23 -25.35 -31.20
C PHE A 361 -13.04 -25.64 -32.70
N THR A 362 -13.81 -24.97 -33.54
CA THR A 362 -13.67 -25.06 -34.99
C THR A 362 -13.45 -23.64 -35.53
N PRO A 363 -12.71 -23.53 -36.67
CA PRO A 363 -12.51 -22.21 -37.29
C PRO A 363 -13.83 -21.56 -37.68
N LEU A 364 -13.84 -20.24 -37.56
CA LEU A 364 -14.96 -19.46 -38.13
C LEU A 364 -14.84 -19.50 -39.65
N UNK A 365 -15.95 -19.78 -40.37
CA UNK A 365 -15.96 -19.88 -41.74
C UNK A 365 -15.77 -18.86 -42.36
#